data_0cce0c65cf652c748247ad1ba95c7db3
#
_entry.id   0cce0c65cf652c748247ad1ba95c7db3
#
_cell.length_a   1.000
_cell.length_b   1.000
_cell.length_c   1.000
_cell.angle_alpha   90.00
_cell.angle_beta   90.00
_cell.angle_gamma   90.00
#
_symmetry.space_group_name_H-M   'P 1'
#
loop_
_entity.id
_entity.type
_entity.pdbx_description
1 polymer ?
#
loop_
_entity_poly.entity_id
_entity_poly.type
_entity_poly.pdbx_seq_one_letter_code
_entity_poly.pdbx_strand_id
1 'polypeptide(L)'
;MMKILLYFEGMKFISKSGIGKALSHQKAALTYEGIEFTLDPGDDFDLAHINTIGPGSLVLIRKCRRLGKKVVIHAHSTEEDFRNSFLFSNQLAPLFKKRLIKVYSKADRIITPTPYSKRLIESYGLQPPVHAISNGIDLKQFTYSEEKIRQFRTYFGLRPDEKVILSVGLFFERKGLLDFIEVARRLPEVRFIWFGHVPLYSVLRSIRSIVTQEHPDNVLFPGYITGSVLEGAYCGADAFFFPSKEETEGIVVLEALASYQQVILRDIPVFDPWLKDHVNCYKGKNVDDFVRLVQAAAEHRLPDLREAGRKTAEQRSLPLVGRQLCQVYEAALHDESEKEQFE
;
A
#
# COMPACT_ATOMS: atom_id res chain seq x y z
N MET A 1 1.51 22.49 22.58
CA MET A 1 0.86 21.62 21.54
C MET A 1 2.00 21.01 20.74
N MET A 2 2.00 19.70 20.49
CA MET A 2 3.07 18.99 19.78
C MET A 2 3.05 19.36 18.29
N LYS A 3 4.23 19.66 17.72
CA LYS A 3 4.41 19.93 16.28
C LYS A 3 5.33 18.88 15.65
N ILE A 4 4.89 18.23 14.60
CA ILE A 4 5.58 17.11 13.96
C ILE A 4 6.22 17.56 12.64
N LEU A 5 7.50 17.23 12.43
CA LEU A 5 8.09 17.30 11.09
C LEU A 5 7.78 16.00 10.34
N LEU A 6 6.95 16.04 9.31
CA LEU A 6 6.75 14.93 8.35
C LEU A 6 7.81 15.05 7.25
N TYR A 7 8.88 14.26 7.34
CA TYR A 7 10.00 14.36 6.41
C TYR A 7 9.97 13.31 5.31
N PHE A 8 10.11 13.79 4.09
CA PHE A 8 10.23 12.99 2.87
C PHE A 8 11.35 13.52 1.99
N GLU A 9 12.30 12.65 1.66
CA GLU A 9 13.36 12.94 0.71
C GLU A 9 12.93 12.55 -0.70
N GLY A 10 13.15 13.44 -1.67
CA GLY A 10 12.88 13.13 -3.08
C GLY A 10 11.40 13.05 -3.46
N MET A 11 10.52 13.84 -2.85
CA MET A 11 9.07 13.88 -3.08
C MET A 11 8.64 13.82 -4.55
N LYS A 12 9.36 14.52 -5.44
CA LYS A 12 9.04 14.55 -6.88
C LYS A 12 9.09 13.17 -7.55
N PHE A 13 9.90 12.26 -7.02
CA PHE A 13 10.08 10.90 -7.59
C PHE A 13 9.13 9.86 -7.00
N ILE A 14 8.70 10.04 -5.76
CA ILE A 14 7.91 9.05 -5.02
C ILE A 14 6.44 9.42 -4.88
N SER A 15 6.02 10.62 -5.30
CA SER A 15 4.64 11.12 -5.16
C SER A 15 3.58 10.20 -5.80
N LYS A 16 3.94 9.47 -6.85
CA LYS A 16 3.06 8.51 -7.57
C LYS A 16 3.17 7.07 -7.04
N SER A 17 3.87 6.84 -5.93
CA SER A 17 4.05 5.53 -5.31
C SER A 17 3.16 5.36 -4.07
N GLY A 18 3.09 4.13 -3.54
CA GLY A 18 2.43 3.86 -2.25
C GLY A 18 2.99 4.69 -1.09
N ILE A 19 4.30 5.01 -1.11
CA ILE A 19 4.93 5.88 -0.09
C ILE A 19 4.39 7.31 -0.18
N GLY A 20 4.23 7.85 -1.40
CA GLY A 20 3.64 9.17 -1.62
C GLY A 20 2.18 9.24 -1.12
N LYS A 21 1.42 8.17 -1.33
CA LYS A 21 0.05 8.05 -0.81
C LYS A 21 0.03 7.97 0.71
N ALA A 22 0.92 7.18 1.32
CA ALA A 22 1.07 7.11 2.78
C ALA A 22 1.34 8.48 3.41
N LEU A 23 2.17 9.34 2.78
CA LEU A 23 2.36 10.72 3.26
C LEU A 23 1.07 11.53 3.23
N SER A 24 0.30 11.43 2.15
CA SER A 24 -1.00 12.12 2.06
C SER A 24 -1.95 11.68 3.17
N HIS A 25 -1.97 10.39 3.45
CA HIS A 25 -2.76 9.82 4.54
C HIS A 25 -2.26 10.27 5.92
N GLN A 26 -0.94 10.32 6.16
CA GLN A 26 -0.37 10.85 7.41
C GLN A 26 -0.77 12.31 7.66
N LYS A 27 -0.69 13.17 6.64
CA LYS A 27 -1.15 14.56 6.75
C LYS A 27 -2.61 14.64 7.15
N ALA A 28 -3.48 13.89 6.46
CA ALA A 28 -4.91 13.88 6.75
C ALA A 28 -5.19 13.30 8.15
N ALA A 29 -4.50 12.22 8.54
CA ALA A 29 -4.64 11.60 9.86
C ALA A 29 -4.26 12.58 11.00
N LEU A 30 -3.15 13.31 10.86
CA LEU A 30 -2.74 14.32 11.85
C LEU A 30 -3.71 15.52 11.87
N THR A 31 -4.23 15.93 10.70
CA THR A 31 -5.24 16.99 10.63
C THR A 31 -6.53 16.58 11.36
N TYR A 32 -6.97 15.31 11.27
CA TYR A 32 -8.14 14.83 12.04
C TYR A 32 -7.93 14.90 13.54
N GLU A 33 -6.72 14.70 14.03
CA GLU A 33 -6.39 14.79 15.47
C GLU A 33 -5.98 16.20 15.92
N GLY A 34 -6.01 17.20 15.04
CA GLY A 34 -5.63 18.58 15.37
C GLY A 34 -4.14 18.76 15.67
N ILE A 35 -3.28 17.86 15.23
CA ILE A 35 -1.84 17.92 15.43
C ILE A 35 -1.20 18.82 14.37
N GLU A 36 -0.45 19.81 14.83
CA GLU A 36 0.36 20.65 13.93
C GLU A 36 1.50 19.86 13.29
N PHE A 37 1.72 20.08 12.00
CA PHE A 37 2.86 19.50 11.30
C PHE A 37 3.48 20.47 10.31
N THR A 38 4.74 20.23 10.01
CA THR A 38 5.49 20.92 8.94
C THR A 38 6.14 19.90 8.01
N LEU A 39 6.46 20.34 6.80
CA LEU A 39 7.25 19.56 5.82
C LEU A 39 8.65 20.15 5.65
N ASP A 40 8.90 21.32 6.23
CA ASP A 40 10.19 22.01 6.13
C ASP A 40 11.09 21.64 7.33
N PRO A 41 12.24 20.97 7.12
CA PRO A 41 13.19 20.68 8.18
C PRO A 41 13.90 21.91 8.73
N GLY A 42 13.65 23.11 8.17
CA GLY A 42 14.09 24.40 8.69
C GLY A 42 13.20 24.98 9.79
N ASP A 43 11.93 24.58 9.80
CA ASP A 43 10.98 25.00 10.82
C ASP A 43 11.32 24.45 12.21
N ASP A 44 10.70 25.03 13.23
CA ASP A 44 10.70 24.42 14.56
C ASP A 44 9.69 23.28 14.62
N PHE A 45 10.05 22.21 15.33
CA PHE A 45 9.23 21.02 15.56
C PHE A 45 9.72 20.27 16.81
N ASP A 46 8.87 19.45 17.41
CA ASP A 46 9.22 18.69 18.62
C ASP A 46 9.79 17.30 18.27
N LEU A 47 9.25 16.66 17.23
CA LEU A 47 9.59 15.31 16.80
C LEU A 47 9.65 15.24 15.26
N ALA A 48 10.62 14.48 14.73
CA ALA A 48 10.71 14.19 13.31
C ALA A 48 10.15 12.79 12.99
N HIS A 49 9.10 12.74 12.16
CA HIS A 49 8.59 11.50 11.55
C HIS A 49 9.18 11.36 10.14
N ILE A 50 10.15 10.46 10.00
CA ILE A 50 10.95 10.29 8.77
C ILE A 50 10.42 9.09 7.97
N ASN A 51 10.04 9.33 6.72
CA ASN A 51 9.41 8.34 5.84
C ASN A 51 10.34 7.78 4.76
N THR A 52 11.59 8.23 4.70
CA THR A 52 12.57 7.85 3.68
C THR A 52 13.89 7.42 4.31
N ILE A 53 14.73 6.72 3.54
CA ILE A 53 16.01 6.15 3.99
C ILE A 53 17.22 6.72 3.26
N GLY A 54 17.03 7.82 2.54
CA GLY A 54 18.08 8.45 1.73
C GLY A 54 19.17 9.17 2.55
N PRO A 55 20.17 9.73 1.88
CA PRO A 55 21.24 10.49 2.55
C PRO A 55 20.72 11.66 3.39
N GLY A 56 19.73 12.41 2.89
CA GLY A 56 19.09 13.52 3.59
C GLY A 56 18.41 13.07 4.90
N SER A 57 17.78 11.90 4.91
CA SER A 57 17.20 11.31 6.13
C SER A 57 18.27 11.10 7.20
N LEU A 58 19.48 10.60 6.85
CA LEU A 58 20.57 10.44 7.80
C LEU A 58 21.12 11.79 8.30
N VAL A 59 21.16 12.81 7.46
CA VAL A 59 21.57 14.16 7.85
C VAL A 59 20.56 14.73 8.84
N LEU A 60 19.27 14.60 8.56
CA LEU A 60 18.21 15.05 9.45
C LEU A 60 18.26 14.34 10.81
N ILE A 61 18.41 13.02 10.83
CA ILE A 61 18.54 12.24 12.06
C ILE A 61 19.70 12.78 12.93
N ARG A 62 20.86 13.08 12.32
CA ARG A 62 22.00 13.65 13.04
C ARG A 62 21.68 15.06 13.59
N LYS A 63 20.95 15.90 12.81
CA LYS A 63 20.48 17.21 13.26
C LYS A 63 19.56 17.05 14.48
N CYS A 64 18.54 16.18 14.40
CA CYS A 64 17.63 15.91 15.52
C CYS A 64 18.38 15.48 16.78
N ARG A 65 19.31 14.53 16.66
CA ARG A 65 20.12 14.05 17.78
C ARG A 65 20.94 15.17 18.45
N ARG A 66 21.55 16.09 17.67
CA ARG A 66 22.28 17.25 18.21
C ARG A 66 21.39 18.24 18.94
N LEU A 67 20.12 18.32 18.51
CA LEU A 67 19.12 19.22 19.09
C LEU A 67 18.30 18.58 20.21
N GLY A 68 18.60 17.32 20.59
CA GLY A 68 17.81 16.57 21.57
C GLY A 68 16.40 16.21 21.12
N LYS A 69 16.08 16.33 19.82
CA LYS A 69 14.76 16.03 19.27
C LYS A 69 14.60 14.54 18.97
N LYS A 70 13.43 14.00 19.23
CA LYS A 70 13.10 12.59 19.00
C LYS A 70 12.85 12.29 17.52
N VAL A 71 13.08 11.05 17.13
CA VAL A 71 12.96 10.56 15.75
C VAL A 71 12.10 9.31 15.70
N VAL A 72 10.97 9.39 15.01
CA VAL A 72 10.16 8.25 14.60
C VAL A 72 10.47 7.95 13.14
N ILE A 73 10.70 6.69 12.79
CA ILE A 73 10.93 6.28 11.39
C ILE A 73 9.78 5.41 10.93
N HIS A 74 9.16 5.78 9.81
CA HIS A 74 8.18 4.93 9.14
C HIS A 74 8.88 3.96 8.19
N ALA A 75 8.90 2.69 8.54
CA ALA A 75 9.51 1.62 7.76
C ALA A 75 8.55 1.13 6.68
N HIS A 76 8.49 1.87 5.56
CA HIS A 76 7.67 1.53 4.40
C HIS A 76 8.21 0.35 3.58
N SER A 77 9.48 0.01 3.76
CA SER A 77 10.17 -1.01 2.94
C SER A 77 10.85 -2.06 3.81
N THR A 78 10.86 -3.28 3.29
CA THR A 78 11.63 -4.42 3.80
C THR A 78 12.57 -4.95 2.71
N GLU A 79 13.49 -5.85 3.04
CA GLU A 79 14.31 -6.54 2.03
C GLU A 79 13.43 -7.36 1.10
N GLU A 80 12.41 -7.99 1.64
CA GLU A 80 11.48 -8.88 0.96
C GLU A 80 10.65 -8.11 -0.08
N ASP A 81 10.09 -6.95 0.28
CA ASP A 81 9.35 -6.06 -0.62
C ASP A 81 10.22 -5.44 -1.73
N PHE A 82 11.52 -5.27 -1.49
CA PHE A 82 12.46 -4.75 -2.47
C PHE A 82 12.80 -5.77 -3.56
N ARG A 83 12.80 -7.07 -3.24
CA ARG A 83 13.08 -8.15 -4.19
C ARG A 83 12.02 -8.20 -5.30
N ASN A 84 12.43 -8.64 -6.49
CA ASN A 84 11.56 -8.80 -7.67
C ASN A 84 10.76 -7.53 -8.06
N SER A 85 11.30 -6.34 -7.71
CA SER A 85 10.67 -5.06 -8.04
C SER A 85 11.20 -4.47 -9.34
N PHE A 86 12.52 -4.39 -9.52
CA PHE A 86 13.14 -3.79 -10.70
C PHE A 86 14.46 -4.50 -11.04
N LEU A 87 15.10 -4.04 -12.13
CA LEU A 87 16.37 -4.61 -12.58
C LEU A 87 17.41 -4.59 -11.46
N PHE A 88 18.08 -5.73 -11.24
CA PHE A 88 19.10 -5.96 -10.21
C PHE A 88 18.62 -5.86 -8.77
N SER A 89 17.31 -5.74 -8.51
CA SER A 89 16.79 -5.64 -7.13
C SER A 89 17.19 -6.84 -6.26
N ASN A 90 17.22 -8.06 -6.80
CA ASN A 90 17.60 -9.25 -6.06
C ASN A 90 19.08 -9.23 -5.64
N GLN A 91 19.98 -8.76 -6.52
CA GLN A 91 21.41 -8.62 -6.24
C GLN A 91 21.68 -7.50 -5.23
N LEU A 92 20.89 -6.42 -5.30
CA LEU A 92 21.02 -5.26 -4.42
C LEU A 92 20.30 -5.44 -3.07
N ALA A 93 19.41 -6.42 -2.92
CA ALA A 93 18.60 -6.61 -1.72
C ALA A 93 19.43 -6.73 -0.42
N PRO A 94 20.55 -7.47 -0.35
CA PRO A 94 21.37 -7.51 0.86
C PRO A 94 22.00 -6.16 1.23
N LEU A 95 22.40 -5.36 0.23
CA LEU A 95 22.91 -4.01 0.45
C LEU A 95 21.79 -3.06 0.91
N PHE A 96 20.62 -3.22 0.31
CA PHE A 96 19.42 -2.49 0.71
C PHE A 96 19.04 -2.79 2.17
N LYS A 97 19.03 -4.08 2.59
CA LYS A 97 18.82 -4.48 3.99
C LYS A 97 19.81 -3.81 4.94
N LYS A 98 21.11 -3.81 4.59
CA LYS A 98 22.13 -3.11 5.39
C LYS A 98 21.81 -1.60 5.52
N ARG A 99 21.29 -1.01 4.46
CA ARG A 99 20.85 0.41 4.49
C ARG A 99 19.65 0.60 5.38
N LEU A 100 18.63 -0.28 5.32
CA LEU A 100 17.47 -0.26 6.21
C LEU A 100 17.91 -0.35 7.67
N ILE A 101 18.70 -1.36 8.04
CA ILE A 101 19.23 -1.52 9.38
C ILE A 101 19.97 -0.26 9.84
N LYS A 102 20.86 0.30 9.01
CA LYS A 102 21.63 1.52 9.33
C LYS A 102 20.75 2.72 9.63
N VAL A 103 19.61 2.86 8.96
CA VAL A 103 18.70 3.99 9.17
C VAL A 103 17.74 3.69 10.32
N TYR A 104 17.09 2.54 10.30
CA TYR A 104 16.06 2.17 11.27
C TYR A 104 16.61 2.06 12.71
N SER A 105 17.85 1.57 12.87
CA SER A 105 18.52 1.52 14.18
C SER A 105 18.73 2.87 14.84
N LYS A 106 18.50 3.98 14.13
CA LYS A 106 18.69 5.33 14.64
C LYS A 106 17.38 6.00 15.10
N ALA A 107 16.27 5.31 14.98
CA ALA A 107 14.99 5.79 15.49
C ALA A 107 14.92 5.71 17.02
N ASP A 108 14.08 6.52 17.61
CA ASP A 108 13.59 6.29 18.98
C ASP A 108 12.43 5.28 18.96
N ARG A 109 11.59 5.32 17.91
CA ARG A 109 10.54 4.33 17.63
C ARG A 109 10.40 4.10 16.13
N ILE A 110 9.94 2.90 15.73
CA ILE A 110 9.71 2.53 14.34
C ILE A 110 8.23 2.25 14.15
N ILE A 111 7.64 2.77 13.07
CA ILE A 111 6.28 2.45 12.63
C ILE A 111 6.38 1.65 11.35
N THR A 112 5.54 0.64 11.17
CA THR A 112 5.39 -0.13 9.94
C THR A 112 3.95 -0.57 9.75
N PRO A 113 3.46 -0.80 8.52
CA PRO A 113 2.01 -0.82 8.32
C PRO A 113 1.26 -2.05 8.85
N THR A 114 1.92 -3.19 9.05
CA THR A 114 1.24 -4.43 9.45
C THR A 114 2.02 -5.23 10.51
N PRO A 115 1.34 -6.14 11.25
CA PRO A 115 2.02 -7.09 12.12
C PRO A 115 3.02 -7.99 11.37
N TYR A 116 2.79 -8.27 10.08
CA TYR A 116 3.73 -9.01 9.25
C TYR A 116 5.03 -8.22 9.03
N SER A 117 4.93 -6.98 8.54
CA SER A 117 6.10 -6.12 8.35
C SER A 117 6.79 -5.79 9.67
N LYS A 118 6.04 -5.69 10.80
CA LYS A 118 6.63 -5.58 12.15
C LYS A 118 7.55 -6.76 12.44
N ARG A 119 7.08 -8.00 12.30
CA ARG A 119 7.91 -9.20 12.51
C ARG A 119 9.16 -9.23 11.62
N LEU A 120 9.04 -8.81 10.34
CA LEU A 120 10.20 -8.72 9.44
C LEU A 120 11.23 -7.70 9.95
N ILE A 121 10.79 -6.50 10.32
CA ILE A 121 11.67 -5.42 10.82
C ILE A 121 12.32 -5.84 12.15
N GLU A 122 11.58 -6.47 13.07
CA GLU A 122 12.12 -7.01 14.34
C GLU A 122 13.17 -8.10 14.09
N SER A 123 12.98 -8.94 13.06
CA SER A 123 13.96 -9.97 12.68
C SER A 123 15.32 -9.42 12.23
N TYR A 124 15.40 -8.12 11.93
CA TYR A 124 16.66 -7.44 11.60
C TYR A 124 17.52 -7.14 12.83
N GLY A 125 17.06 -7.47 14.04
CA GLY A 125 17.82 -7.29 15.28
C GLY A 125 17.95 -5.83 15.73
N LEU A 126 16.93 -5.01 15.44
CA LEU A 126 16.90 -3.59 15.81
C LEU A 126 16.51 -3.43 17.28
N GLN A 127 17.08 -2.40 17.93
CA GLN A 127 16.77 -2.06 19.34
C GLN A 127 15.49 -1.20 19.50
N PRO A 128 15.20 -0.21 18.60
CA PRO A 128 14.01 0.62 18.75
C PRO A 128 12.73 -0.21 18.70
N PRO A 129 11.73 0.10 19.56
CA PRO A 129 10.41 -0.54 19.53
C PRO A 129 9.73 -0.35 18.16
N VAL A 130 9.08 -1.41 17.66
CA VAL A 130 8.39 -1.43 16.37
C VAL A 130 6.88 -1.49 16.58
N HIS A 131 6.15 -0.53 16.02
CA HIS A 131 4.70 -0.42 16.09
C HIS A 131 4.05 -0.74 14.74
N ALA A 132 3.03 -1.59 14.74
CA ALA A 132 2.24 -1.87 13.54
C ALA A 132 1.06 -0.89 13.47
N ILE A 133 1.14 0.10 12.58
CA ILE A 133 0.09 1.09 12.34
C ILE A 133 -0.16 1.18 10.84
N SER A 134 -1.39 0.90 10.41
CA SER A 134 -1.80 0.96 9.00
C SER A 134 -1.48 2.31 8.35
N ASN A 135 -1.19 2.31 7.05
CA ASN A 135 -1.11 3.54 6.27
C ASN A 135 -2.46 4.27 6.17
N GLY A 136 -3.54 3.60 6.56
CA GLY A 136 -4.87 4.17 6.61
C GLY A 136 -5.58 4.26 5.27
N ILE A 137 -6.86 4.60 5.34
CA ILE A 137 -7.73 4.79 4.18
C ILE A 137 -8.68 5.97 4.39
N ASP A 138 -8.83 6.80 3.36
CA ASP A 138 -9.86 7.84 3.33
C ASP A 138 -11.19 7.25 2.90
N LEU A 139 -12.06 7.00 3.87
CA LEU A 139 -13.37 6.42 3.66
C LEU A 139 -14.37 7.37 2.95
N LYS A 140 -14.07 8.68 2.88
CA LYS A 140 -14.89 9.65 2.15
C LYS A 140 -14.53 9.64 0.67
N GLN A 141 -13.25 9.54 0.37
CA GLN A 141 -12.76 9.42 -1.00
C GLN A 141 -13.15 8.09 -1.63
N PHE A 142 -12.90 6.99 -0.92
CA PHE A 142 -13.18 5.62 -1.36
C PHE A 142 -14.51 5.14 -0.76
N THR A 143 -15.57 5.38 -1.50
CA THR A 143 -16.92 4.94 -1.17
C THR A 143 -17.68 4.65 -2.46
N TYR A 144 -18.76 3.86 -2.36
CA TYR A 144 -19.61 3.55 -3.50
C TYR A 144 -20.21 4.82 -4.11
N SER A 145 -20.18 4.93 -5.45
CA SER A 145 -20.73 6.07 -6.18
C SER A 145 -21.11 5.67 -7.60
N GLU A 146 -22.40 5.68 -7.90
CA GLU A 146 -22.91 5.42 -9.25
C GLU A 146 -22.40 6.43 -10.28
N GLU A 147 -22.22 7.67 -9.88
CA GLU A 147 -21.67 8.72 -10.76
C GLU A 147 -20.23 8.36 -11.20
N LYS A 148 -19.38 7.98 -10.25
CA LYS A 148 -18.01 7.57 -10.55
C LYS A 148 -17.97 6.29 -11.39
N ILE A 149 -18.89 5.34 -11.15
CA ILE A 149 -19.05 4.13 -11.99
C ILE A 149 -19.38 4.50 -13.43
N ARG A 150 -20.34 5.43 -13.66
CA ARG A 150 -20.67 5.91 -15.00
C ARG A 150 -19.46 6.55 -15.68
N GLN A 151 -18.70 7.40 -14.97
CA GLN A 151 -17.48 8.02 -15.49
C GLN A 151 -16.43 7.00 -15.88
N PHE A 152 -16.17 5.99 -15.04
CA PHE A 152 -15.26 4.89 -15.34
C PHE A 152 -15.69 4.13 -16.59
N ARG A 153 -16.96 3.66 -16.65
CA ARG A 153 -17.45 2.87 -17.78
C ARG A 153 -17.44 3.68 -19.08
N THR A 154 -17.81 4.97 -19.03
CA THR A 154 -17.77 5.88 -20.19
C THR A 154 -16.32 6.10 -20.66
N TYR A 155 -15.39 6.33 -19.74
CA TYR A 155 -13.97 6.58 -20.05
C TYR A 155 -13.34 5.43 -20.84
N PHE A 156 -13.69 4.19 -20.52
CA PHE A 156 -13.18 3.00 -21.20
C PHE A 156 -14.09 2.48 -22.31
N GLY A 157 -15.22 3.11 -22.58
CA GLY A 157 -16.19 2.65 -23.59
C GLY A 157 -16.76 1.26 -23.29
N LEU A 158 -16.92 0.93 -22.01
CA LEU A 158 -17.42 -0.38 -21.58
C LEU A 158 -18.92 -0.53 -21.83
N ARG A 159 -19.32 -1.68 -22.39
CA ARG A 159 -20.74 -2.01 -22.54
C ARG A 159 -21.39 -2.24 -21.18
N PRO A 160 -22.71 -2.02 -21.04
CA PRO A 160 -23.41 -2.21 -19.74
C PRO A 160 -23.25 -3.61 -19.14
N ASP A 161 -23.20 -4.62 -19.96
CA ASP A 161 -23.06 -6.05 -19.60
C ASP A 161 -21.61 -6.57 -19.55
N GLU A 162 -20.63 -5.72 -19.95
CA GLU A 162 -19.23 -6.13 -20.02
C GLU A 162 -18.67 -6.36 -18.63
N LYS A 163 -18.12 -7.55 -18.42
CA LYS A 163 -17.49 -7.98 -17.17
C LYS A 163 -16.08 -7.42 -17.06
N VAL A 164 -15.76 -6.84 -15.91
CA VAL A 164 -14.50 -6.11 -15.70
C VAL A 164 -13.82 -6.57 -14.43
N ILE A 165 -12.55 -6.94 -14.55
CA ILE A 165 -11.66 -7.24 -13.42
C ILE A 165 -10.61 -6.13 -13.32
N LEU A 166 -10.53 -5.54 -12.14
CA LEU A 166 -9.62 -4.43 -11.83
C LEU A 166 -8.37 -4.93 -11.10
N SER A 167 -7.22 -4.38 -11.45
CA SER A 167 -6.01 -4.39 -10.60
C SER A 167 -5.35 -3.02 -10.56
N VAL A 168 -4.62 -2.72 -9.48
CA VAL A 168 -3.89 -1.47 -9.31
C VAL A 168 -2.51 -1.74 -8.73
N GLY A 169 -1.45 -1.28 -9.40
CA GLY A 169 -0.09 -1.48 -8.91
C GLY A 169 0.98 -1.09 -9.92
N LEU A 170 2.20 -0.90 -9.43
CA LEU A 170 3.36 -0.71 -10.30
C LEU A 170 3.66 -2.00 -11.09
N PHE A 171 4.24 -1.87 -12.28
CA PHE A 171 4.59 -3.02 -13.13
C PHE A 171 5.83 -3.76 -12.62
N PHE A 172 5.73 -4.30 -11.41
CA PHE A 172 6.78 -5.13 -10.81
C PHE A 172 6.38 -6.60 -10.86
N GLU A 173 7.35 -7.49 -11.02
CA GLU A 173 7.10 -8.93 -11.06
C GLU A 173 6.43 -9.43 -9.78
N ARG A 174 6.88 -8.92 -8.62
CA ARG A 174 6.27 -9.26 -7.32
C ARG A 174 4.81 -8.86 -7.18
N LYS A 175 4.30 -7.92 -8.00
CA LYS A 175 2.88 -7.56 -8.01
C LYS A 175 1.98 -8.59 -8.70
N GLY A 176 2.59 -9.65 -9.26
CA GLY A 176 1.85 -10.76 -9.85
C GLY A 176 1.29 -10.47 -11.25
N LEU A 177 1.92 -9.54 -11.99
CA LEU A 177 1.47 -9.18 -13.33
C LEU A 177 1.42 -10.38 -14.28
N LEU A 178 2.38 -11.33 -14.17
CA LEU A 178 2.40 -12.55 -14.99
C LEU A 178 1.18 -13.43 -14.72
N ASP A 179 0.81 -13.58 -13.45
CA ASP A 179 -0.36 -14.38 -13.05
C ASP A 179 -1.66 -13.69 -13.49
N PHE A 180 -1.72 -12.35 -13.40
CA PHE A 180 -2.85 -11.57 -13.91
C PHE A 180 -3.08 -11.79 -15.42
N ILE A 181 -2.01 -11.75 -16.22
CA ILE A 181 -2.07 -12.00 -17.66
C ILE A 181 -2.48 -13.44 -17.98
N GLU A 182 -1.97 -14.42 -17.23
CA GLU A 182 -2.32 -15.82 -17.44
C GLU A 182 -3.80 -16.09 -17.11
N VAL A 183 -4.34 -15.46 -16.07
CA VAL A 183 -5.78 -15.50 -15.77
C VAL A 183 -6.59 -14.86 -16.89
N ALA A 184 -6.14 -13.70 -17.40
CA ALA A 184 -6.81 -13.02 -18.50
C ALA A 184 -6.85 -13.85 -19.80
N ARG A 185 -5.77 -14.60 -20.13
CA ARG A 185 -5.74 -15.51 -21.29
C ARG A 185 -6.77 -16.62 -21.21
N ARG A 186 -7.05 -17.10 -19.99
CA ARG A 186 -8.01 -18.19 -19.76
C ARG A 186 -9.45 -17.72 -19.67
N LEU A 187 -9.69 -16.40 -19.57
CA LEU A 187 -11.01 -15.77 -19.47
C LEU A 187 -11.15 -14.67 -20.53
N PRO A 188 -11.14 -15.02 -21.84
CA PRO A 188 -11.10 -14.03 -22.92
C PRO A 188 -12.38 -13.18 -23.02
N GLU A 189 -13.49 -13.62 -22.45
CA GLU A 189 -14.76 -12.90 -22.39
C GLU A 189 -14.84 -11.81 -21.31
N VAL A 190 -13.85 -11.77 -20.40
CA VAL A 190 -13.77 -10.81 -19.29
C VAL A 190 -12.75 -9.73 -19.62
N ARG A 191 -13.08 -8.47 -19.40
CA ARG A 191 -12.15 -7.34 -19.55
C ARG A 191 -11.28 -7.23 -18.30
N PHE A 192 -9.97 -7.13 -18.50
CA PHE A 192 -9.00 -6.95 -17.44
C PHE A 192 -8.34 -5.57 -17.55
N ILE A 193 -8.35 -4.77 -16.49
CA ILE A 193 -7.77 -3.43 -16.48
C ILE A 193 -6.77 -3.33 -15.33
N TRP A 194 -5.52 -3.04 -15.65
CA TRP A 194 -4.46 -2.83 -14.65
C TRP A 194 -4.02 -1.37 -14.66
N PHE A 195 -4.39 -0.62 -13.63
CA PHE A 195 -3.93 0.76 -13.42
C PHE A 195 -2.56 0.78 -12.76
N GLY A 196 -1.65 1.57 -13.31
CA GLY A 196 -0.33 1.79 -12.77
C GLY A 196 0.66 2.15 -13.85
N HIS A 197 1.79 2.69 -13.42
CA HIS A 197 2.86 3.08 -14.34
C HIS A 197 4.21 3.03 -13.64
N VAL A 198 5.20 2.61 -14.37
CA VAL A 198 6.61 2.72 -14.02
C VAL A 198 7.41 2.88 -15.32
N PRO A 199 8.53 3.61 -15.33
CA PRO A 199 9.36 3.70 -16.52
C PRO A 199 9.81 2.31 -16.98
N LEU A 200 9.42 1.90 -18.18
CA LEU A 200 9.61 0.53 -18.68
C LEU A 200 11.08 0.11 -18.82
N TYR A 201 12.01 1.07 -18.89
CA TYR A 201 13.44 0.78 -18.87
C TYR A 201 13.95 0.26 -17.51
N SER A 202 13.20 0.49 -16.42
CA SER A 202 13.58 0.08 -15.07
C SER A 202 13.09 -1.31 -14.68
N VAL A 203 12.17 -1.90 -15.45
CA VAL A 203 11.58 -3.22 -15.17
C VAL A 203 12.26 -4.33 -15.95
N LEU A 204 12.03 -5.58 -15.54
CA LEU A 204 12.50 -6.76 -16.22
C LEU A 204 11.98 -6.80 -17.66
N ARG A 205 12.79 -7.38 -18.57
CA ARG A 205 12.43 -7.48 -19.99
C ARG A 205 11.11 -8.23 -20.21
N SER A 206 10.86 -9.29 -19.44
CA SER A 206 9.59 -10.04 -19.47
C SER A 206 8.38 -9.17 -19.14
N ILE A 207 8.48 -8.32 -18.13
CA ILE A 207 7.41 -7.39 -17.74
C ILE A 207 7.21 -6.33 -18.83
N ARG A 208 8.29 -5.79 -19.38
CA ARG A 208 8.22 -4.81 -20.47
C ARG A 208 7.51 -5.39 -21.68
N SER A 209 7.91 -6.58 -22.14
CA SER A 209 7.32 -7.27 -23.27
C SER A 209 5.82 -7.45 -23.12
N ILE A 210 5.39 -7.93 -21.96
CA ILE A 210 3.98 -8.11 -21.62
C ILE A 210 3.19 -6.79 -21.69
N VAL A 211 3.69 -5.74 -21.04
CA VAL A 211 2.97 -4.46 -20.99
C VAL A 211 2.86 -3.80 -22.36
N THR A 212 3.81 -4.06 -23.28
CA THR A 212 3.86 -3.39 -24.59
C THR A 212 3.29 -4.22 -25.74
N GLN A 213 3.36 -5.54 -25.72
CA GLN A 213 3.10 -6.37 -26.92
C GLN A 213 2.51 -7.75 -26.65
N GLU A 214 2.84 -8.41 -25.53
CA GLU A 214 2.58 -9.84 -25.32
C GLU A 214 1.38 -10.11 -24.39
N HIS A 215 0.46 -9.18 -24.28
CA HIS A 215 -0.78 -9.40 -23.51
C HIS A 215 -1.96 -9.74 -24.44
N PRO A 216 -2.98 -10.44 -23.95
CA PRO A 216 -4.19 -10.71 -24.71
C PRO A 216 -5.05 -9.43 -24.89
N ASP A 217 -5.89 -9.42 -25.94
CA ASP A 217 -6.70 -8.25 -26.34
C ASP A 217 -7.72 -7.81 -25.29
N ASN A 218 -8.07 -8.68 -24.35
CA ASN A 218 -8.98 -8.37 -23.25
C ASN A 218 -8.27 -7.67 -22.08
N VAL A 219 -6.96 -7.36 -22.16
CA VAL A 219 -6.19 -6.66 -21.13
C VAL A 219 -5.92 -5.22 -21.55
N LEU A 220 -6.12 -4.28 -20.62
CA LEU A 220 -5.78 -2.86 -20.80
C LEU A 220 -4.79 -2.39 -19.73
N PHE A 221 -3.76 -1.66 -20.16
CA PHE A 221 -2.80 -0.94 -19.32
C PHE A 221 -2.93 0.56 -19.52
N PRO A 222 -3.92 1.25 -18.90
CA PRO A 222 -4.18 2.67 -19.14
C PRO A 222 -3.13 3.61 -18.52
N GLY A 223 -2.15 3.05 -17.80
CA GLY A 223 -1.14 3.85 -17.12
C GLY A 223 -1.58 4.38 -15.76
N TYR A 224 -1.05 5.54 -15.37
CA TYR A 224 -1.33 6.16 -14.08
C TYR A 224 -2.55 7.08 -14.19
N ILE A 225 -3.69 6.61 -13.72
CA ILE A 225 -4.96 7.35 -13.65
C ILE A 225 -5.35 7.51 -12.17
N THR A 226 -5.92 8.66 -11.83
CA THR A 226 -6.39 9.01 -10.48
C THR A 226 -7.76 9.68 -10.54
N GLY A 227 -8.32 10.00 -9.38
CA GLY A 227 -9.61 10.69 -9.27
C GLY A 227 -10.79 9.79 -9.61
N SER A 228 -11.88 10.41 -10.09
CA SER A 228 -13.17 9.73 -10.24
C SER A 228 -13.16 8.49 -11.14
N VAL A 229 -12.29 8.43 -12.15
CA VAL A 229 -12.18 7.27 -13.04
C VAL A 229 -11.61 6.06 -12.28
N LEU A 230 -10.53 6.24 -11.50
CA LEU A 230 -9.97 5.16 -10.68
C LEU A 230 -10.92 4.78 -9.54
N GLU A 231 -11.49 5.77 -8.86
CA GLU A 231 -12.44 5.56 -7.77
C GLU A 231 -13.70 4.84 -8.29
N GLY A 232 -14.17 5.20 -9.49
CA GLY A 232 -15.25 4.52 -10.17
C GLY A 232 -14.91 3.10 -10.60
N ALA A 233 -13.65 2.83 -10.97
CA ALA A 233 -13.19 1.48 -11.29
C ALA A 233 -13.23 0.58 -10.05
N TYR A 234 -12.85 1.08 -8.88
CA TYR A 234 -12.98 0.33 -7.63
C TYR A 234 -14.44 -0.01 -7.27
N CYS A 235 -15.39 0.85 -7.60
CA CYS A 235 -16.81 0.59 -7.33
C CYS A 235 -17.47 -0.26 -8.42
N GLY A 236 -17.06 -0.09 -9.67
CA GLY A 236 -17.81 -0.52 -10.86
C GLY A 236 -17.24 -1.73 -11.60
N ALA A 237 -16.11 -2.28 -11.17
CA ALA A 237 -15.62 -3.58 -11.62
C ALA A 237 -16.39 -4.73 -10.95
N ASP A 238 -16.38 -5.92 -11.55
CA ASP A 238 -17.00 -7.12 -10.96
C ASP A 238 -16.15 -7.67 -9.80
N ALA A 239 -14.81 -7.49 -9.85
CA ALA A 239 -13.91 -7.75 -8.72
C ALA A 239 -12.60 -6.95 -8.82
N PHE A 240 -11.99 -6.73 -7.68
CA PHE A 240 -10.59 -6.31 -7.56
C PHE A 240 -9.72 -7.54 -7.39
N PHE A 241 -8.84 -7.80 -8.37
CA PHE A 241 -7.93 -8.95 -8.38
C PHE A 241 -6.49 -8.49 -8.14
N PHE A 242 -5.90 -8.92 -7.03
CA PHE A 242 -4.57 -8.48 -6.59
C PHE A 242 -3.67 -9.69 -6.30
N PRO A 243 -3.01 -10.25 -7.33
CA PRO A 243 -2.17 -11.44 -7.22
C PRO A 243 -0.75 -11.16 -6.69
N SER A 244 -0.55 -10.09 -5.94
CA SER A 244 0.75 -9.68 -5.42
C SER A 244 1.40 -10.78 -4.57
N LYS A 245 2.70 -11.01 -4.77
CA LYS A 245 3.49 -12.06 -4.10
C LYS A 245 4.13 -11.57 -2.81
N GLU A 246 4.30 -10.24 -2.66
CA GLU A 246 4.88 -9.61 -1.48
C GLU A 246 4.37 -8.18 -1.31
N GLU A 247 4.01 -7.81 -0.09
CA GLU A 247 3.54 -6.50 0.32
C GLU A 247 4.00 -6.15 1.73
N THR A 248 4.04 -4.86 2.04
CA THR A 248 4.11 -4.38 3.43
C THR A 248 2.71 -4.16 4.03
N GLU A 249 1.70 -3.79 3.20
CA GLU A 249 0.28 -3.71 3.56
C GLU A 249 -0.64 -3.93 2.34
N GLY A 250 -0.44 -3.15 1.28
CA GLY A 250 -1.34 -3.10 0.13
C GLY A 250 -2.44 -2.04 0.27
N ILE A 251 -2.08 -0.74 0.25
CA ILE A 251 -3.04 0.38 0.35
C ILE A 251 -4.17 0.25 -0.68
N VAL A 252 -3.87 -0.23 -1.90
CA VAL A 252 -4.85 -0.45 -2.96
C VAL A 252 -5.93 -1.50 -2.60
N VAL A 253 -5.59 -2.44 -1.71
CA VAL A 253 -6.57 -3.39 -1.15
C VAL A 253 -7.52 -2.66 -0.21
N LEU A 254 -7.02 -1.75 0.64
CA LEU A 254 -7.86 -0.92 1.49
C LEU A 254 -8.80 -0.02 0.66
N GLU A 255 -8.31 0.51 -0.47
CA GLU A 255 -9.12 1.30 -1.42
C GLU A 255 -10.27 0.48 -2.00
N ALA A 256 -9.98 -0.75 -2.44
CA ALA A 256 -10.99 -1.66 -2.96
C ALA A 256 -12.04 -2.03 -1.90
N LEU A 257 -11.61 -2.43 -0.71
CA LEU A 257 -12.51 -2.74 0.40
C LEU A 257 -13.37 -1.55 0.81
N ALA A 258 -12.77 -0.36 0.89
CA ALA A 258 -13.47 0.88 1.22
C ALA A 258 -14.52 1.27 0.16
N SER A 259 -14.32 0.87 -1.08
CA SER A 259 -15.24 1.09 -2.20
C SER A 259 -16.33 0.02 -2.34
N TYR A 260 -16.53 -0.83 -1.34
CA TYR A 260 -17.46 -1.97 -1.37
C TYR A 260 -17.18 -2.93 -2.54
N GLN A 261 -15.89 -3.21 -2.79
CA GLN A 261 -15.49 -4.11 -3.87
C GLN A 261 -15.32 -5.55 -3.38
N GLN A 262 -15.67 -6.51 -4.25
CA GLN A 262 -15.33 -7.91 -4.06
C GLN A 262 -13.81 -8.09 -4.31
N VAL A 263 -13.08 -8.57 -3.31
CA VAL A 263 -11.60 -8.59 -3.34
C VAL A 263 -11.08 -10.01 -3.43
N ILE A 264 -10.26 -10.29 -4.45
CA ILE A 264 -9.57 -11.55 -4.69
C ILE A 264 -8.07 -11.32 -4.56
N LEU A 265 -7.42 -12.03 -3.64
CA LEU A 265 -6.01 -11.82 -3.28
C LEU A 265 -5.19 -13.11 -3.43
N ARG A 266 -3.87 -12.94 -3.52
CA ARG A 266 -2.97 -14.05 -3.22
C ARG A 266 -2.96 -14.32 -1.72
N ASP A 267 -2.97 -15.61 -1.36
CA ASP A 267 -2.80 -16.06 0.02
C ASP A 267 -1.35 -15.87 0.45
N ILE A 268 -1.05 -14.73 1.08
CA ILE A 268 0.28 -14.35 1.58
C ILE A 268 0.19 -13.81 3.00
N PRO A 269 1.27 -13.98 3.83
CA PRO A 269 1.24 -13.71 5.26
C PRO A 269 0.90 -12.27 5.67
N VAL A 270 1.13 -11.28 4.81
CA VAL A 270 0.81 -9.87 5.11
C VAL A 270 -0.68 -9.64 5.31
N PHE A 271 -1.53 -10.45 4.66
CA PHE A 271 -2.98 -10.33 4.73
C PHE A 271 -3.61 -11.12 5.88
N ASP A 272 -2.93 -12.14 6.44
CA ASP A 272 -3.49 -13.03 7.45
C ASP A 272 -4.05 -12.34 8.71
N PRO A 273 -3.42 -11.27 9.24
CA PRO A 273 -3.92 -10.63 10.46
C PRO A 273 -5.27 -9.91 10.28
N TRP A 274 -5.66 -9.58 9.03
CA TRP A 274 -6.79 -8.69 8.80
C TRP A 274 -7.72 -9.10 7.65
N LEU A 275 -7.28 -10.01 6.76
CA LEU A 275 -8.08 -10.55 5.66
C LEU A 275 -8.17 -12.07 5.80
N LYS A 276 -9.39 -12.54 5.95
CA LYS A 276 -9.71 -13.96 6.10
C LYS A 276 -10.49 -14.45 4.90
N ASP A 277 -10.01 -15.55 4.31
CA ASP A 277 -10.63 -16.18 3.16
C ASP A 277 -12.09 -16.55 3.46
N HIS A 278 -12.97 -16.32 2.49
CA HIS A 278 -14.42 -16.52 2.58
C HIS A 278 -15.13 -15.76 3.73
N VAL A 279 -14.47 -14.77 4.37
CA VAL A 279 -15.06 -13.95 5.42
C VAL A 279 -15.16 -12.47 5.00
N ASN A 280 -14.06 -11.89 4.51
CA ASN A 280 -14.00 -10.50 4.08
C ASN A 280 -13.20 -10.29 2.77
N CYS A 281 -12.70 -11.37 2.19
CA CYS A 281 -12.05 -11.45 0.88
C CYS A 281 -12.06 -12.88 0.39
N TYR A 282 -11.57 -13.10 -0.84
CA TYR A 282 -11.25 -14.41 -1.39
C TYR A 282 -9.75 -14.54 -1.60
N LYS A 283 -9.18 -15.72 -1.27
CA LYS A 283 -7.74 -15.98 -1.41
C LYS A 283 -7.47 -17.14 -2.35
N GLY A 284 -6.49 -16.98 -3.24
CA GLY A 284 -5.98 -18.03 -4.13
C GLY A 284 -4.48 -18.21 -3.96
N LYS A 285 -3.96 -19.40 -4.19
CA LYS A 285 -2.53 -19.74 -4.06
C LYS A 285 -1.80 -19.78 -5.40
N ASN A 286 -2.52 -20.08 -6.47
CA ASN A 286 -1.99 -20.30 -7.81
C ASN A 286 -2.93 -19.77 -8.88
N VAL A 287 -2.53 -19.84 -10.14
CA VAL A 287 -3.32 -19.37 -11.28
C VAL A 287 -4.66 -20.09 -11.41
N ASP A 288 -4.73 -21.41 -11.15
CA ASP A 288 -5.97 -22.19 -11.27
C ASP A 288 -7.00 -21.73 -10.24
N ASP A 289 -6.57 -21.43 -9.00
CA ASP A 289 -7.44 -20.83 -7.98
C ASP A 289 -7.96 -19.47 -8.44
N PHE A 290 -7.08 -18.64 -9.00
CA PHE A 290 -7.46 -17.31 -9.48
C PHE A 290 -8.44 -17.37 -10.64
N VAL A 291 -8.24 -18.26 -11.62
CA VAL A 291 -9.19 -18.44 -12.73
C VAL A 291 -10.57 -18.79 -12.20
N ARG A 292 -10.66 -19.75 -11.27
CA ARG A 292 -11.95 -20.15 -10.66
C ARG A 292 -12.63 -18.99 -9.92
N LEU A 293 -11.86 -18.27 -9.09
CA LEU A 293 -12.38 -17.15 -8.29
C LEU A 293 -12.80 -15.96 -9.17
N VAL A 294 -11.96 -15.57 -10.13
CA VAL A 294 -12.22 -14.46 -11.05
C VAL A 294 -13.42 -14.76 -11.94
N GLN A 295 -13.51 -15.97 -12.49
CA GLN A 295 -14.65 -16.41 -13.28
C GLN A 295 -15.94 -16.38 -12.46
N ALA A 296 -15.92 -16.95 -11.24
CA ALA A 296 -17.08 -16.95 -10.36
C ALA A 296 -17.50 -15.54 -9.92
N ALA A 297 -16.56 -14.61 -9.76
CA ALA A 297 -16.86 -13.19 -9.49
C ALA A 297 -17.53 -12.52 -10.70
N ALA A 298 -16.96 -12.68 -11.90
CA ALA A 298 -17.51 -12.14 -13.14
C ALA A 298 -18.92 -12.67 -13.45
N GLU A 299 -19.20 -13.91 -13.09
CA GLU A 299 -20.52 -14.54 -13.22
C GLU A 299 -21.44 -14.28 -12.01
N HIS A 300 -21.03 -13.46 -11.04
CA HIS A 300 -21.78 -13.17 -9.80
C HIS A 300 -22.18 -14.41 -9.00
N ARG A 301 -21.35 -15.46 -9.04
CA ARG A 301 -21.58 -16.73 -8.30
C ARG A 301 -20.88 -16.78 -6.93
N LEU A 302 -20.01 -15.80 -6.61
CA LEU A 302 -19.39 -15.72 -5.30
C LEU A 302 -20.38 -15.13 -4.28
N PRO A 303 -20.44 -15.65 -3.04
CA PRO A 303 -21.08 -14.97 -1.92
C PRO A 303 -20.61 -13.51 -1.78
N ASP A 304 -21.51 -12.62 -1.40
CA ASP A 304 -21.19 -11.20 -1.25
C ASP A 304 -20.45 -10.92 0.06
N LEU A 305 -19.20 -10.53 -0.03
CA LEU A 305 -18.34 -10.18 1.11
C LEU A 305 -18.02 -8.66 1.18
N ARG A 306 -18.64 -7.85 0.30
CA ARG A 306 -18.32 -6.42 0.18
C ARG A 306 -18.52 -5.64 1.47
N GLU A 307 -19.62 -5.90 2.18
CA GLU A 307 -19.91 -5.26 3.46
C GLU A 307 -18.88 -5.67 4.55
N ALA A 308 -18.52 -6.93 4.63
CA ALA A 308 -17.49 -7.42 5.56
C ALA A 308 -16.11 -6.85 5.24
N GLY A 309 -15.80 -6.72 3.94
CA GLY A 309 -14.61 -6.04 3.46
C GLY A 309 -14.59 -4.56 3.88
N ARG A 310 -15.69 -3.83 3.67
CA ARG A 310 -15.85 -2.43 4.07
C ARG A 310 -15.61 -2.23 5.56
N LYS A 311 -16.21 -3.05 6.42
CA LYS A 311 -15.98 -3.02 7.88
C LYS A 311 -14.51 -3.21 8.25
N THR A 312 -13.78 -4.02 7.49
CA THR A 312 -12.34 -4.20 7.67
C THR A 312 -11.55 -2.94 7.32
N ALA A 313 -11.94 -2.22 6.26
CA ALA A 313 -11.33 -0.94 5.91
C ALA A 313 -11.64 0.15 6.96
N GLU A 314 -12.84 0.18 7.53
CA GLU A 314 -13.25 1.14 8.57
C GLU A 314 -12.38 1.08 9.82
N GLN A 315 -11.88 -0.11 10.18
CA GLN A 315 -10.93 -0.32 11.28
C GLN A 315 -9.53 0.28 10.99
N ARG A 316 -9.31 0.79 9.78
CA ARG A 316 -8.07 1.43 9.32
C ARG A 316 -8.31 2.84 8.79
N SER A 317 -9.40 3.47 9.22
CA SER A 317 -9.74 4.84 8.83
C SER A 317 -8.68 5.84 9.30
N LEU A 318 -8.52 6.93 8.56
CA LEU A 318 -7.52 7.97 8.88
C LEU A 318 -7.63 8.52 10.31
N PRO A 319 -8.84 8.76 10.89
CA PRO A 319 -8.93 9.17 12.29
C PRO A 319 -8.37 8.11 13.26
N LEU A 320 -8.62 6.81 13.03
CA LEU A 320 -8.06 5.76 13.88
C LEU A 320 -6.52 5.72 13.78
N VAL A 321 -5.99 5.82 12.57
CA VAL A 321 -4.55 5.89 12.33
C VAL A 321 -3.95 7.12 12.99
N GLY A 322 -4.61 8.28 12.91
CA GLY A 322 -4.17 9.51 13.57
C GLY A 322 -3.97 9.34 15.07
N ARG A 323 -4.97 8.76 15.76
CA ARG A 323 -4.86 8.46 17.20
C ARG A 323 -3.68 7.54 17.53
N GLN A 324 -3.47 6.48 16.75
CA GLN A 324 -2.34 5.56 16.95
C GLN A 324 -0.99 6.24 16.72
N LEU A 325 -0.89 7.11 15.71
CA LEU A 325 0.31 7.91 15.47
C LEU A 325 0.61 8.83 16.66
N CYS A 326 -0.41 9.52 17.20
CA CYS A 326 -0.25 10.40 18.37
C CYS A 326 0.28 9.63 19.58
N GLN A 327 -0.25 8.45 19.88
CA GLN A 327 0.24 7.60 20.96
C GLN A 327 1.73 7.27 20.82
N VAL A 328 2.19 6.92 19.60
CA VAL A 328 3.61 6.64 19.37
C VAL A 328 4.46 7.89 19.50
N TYR A 329 3.97 9.06 19.07
CA TYR A 329 4.71 10.32 19.24
C TYR A 329 4.83 10.74 20.70
N GLU A 330 3.73 10.67 21.47
CA GLU A 330 3.73 10.93 22.91
C GLU A 330 4.69 10.01 23.65
N ALA A 331 4.60 8.70 23.39
CA ALA A 331 5.51 7.73 23.96
C ALA A 331 7.00 7.97 23.58
N ALA A 332 7.28 8.47 22.37
CA ALA A 332 8.63 8.83 21.97
C ALA A 332 9.13 10.09 22.69
N LEU A 333 8.27 11.09 22.92
CA LEU A 333 8.63 12.34 23.58
C LEU A 333 8.84 12.14 25.09
N HIS A 334 8.01 11.28 25.74
CA HIS A 334 8.09 11.05 27.18
C HIS A 334 9.07 9.96 27.61
N ASP A 335 9.74 9.30 26.66
CA ASP A 335 10.72 8.22 26.91
C ASP A 335 10.13 7.04 27.73
N GLU A 336 8.80 6.83 27.64
CA GLU A 336 8.12 5.70 28.27
C GLU A 336 8.59 4.39 27.65
N SER A 337 9.30 3.59 28.42
CA SER A 337 9.65 2.21 28.05
C SER A 337 8.37 1.37 28.07
N GLU A 338 8.15 0.51 27.05
CA GLU A 338 6.94 -0.33 26.89
C GLU A 338 6.66 -1.31 28.06
N LYS A 339 7.28 -1.15 29.23
CA LYS A 339 7.14 -2.10 30.35
C LYS A 339 5.86 -1.98 31.17
N GLU A 340 4.98 -1.00 30.90
CA GLU A 340 3.82 -0.75 31.76
C GLU A 340 2.43 -0.76 31.09
N GLN A 341 2.28 -1.15 29.81
CA GLN A 341 0.96 -1.15 29.15
C GLN A 341 0.42 -2.51 28.71
N PHE A 342 1.01 -3.63 29.17
CA PHE A 342 0.47 -4.98 28.95
C PHE A 342 0.52 -5.81 30.25
N GLU A 343 -0.07 -5.31 31.34
CA GLU A 343 -0.61 -6.11 32.45
C GLU A 343 -2.13 -6.04 32.48
#